data_d727231684aa1b998d4a8cf6922060b8
#
_entry.id   d727231684aa1b998d4a8cf6922060b8
#
_cell.length_a   1.000
_cell.length_b   1.000
_cell.length_c   1.000
_cell.angle_alpha   90.00
_cell.angle_beta   90.00
_cell.angle_gamma   90.00
#
_symmetry.space_group_name_H-M   'P 1'
#
loop_
_entity.id
_entity.type
_entity.pdbx_description
1 polymer ?
#
loop_
_entity_poly.entity_id
_entity_poly.type
_entity_poly.pdbx_seq_one_letter_code
_entity_poly.pdbx_strand_id
1 'polypeptide(L)'
;MQIEDVKIWIPTERNFFVCEMLSERTAVLSSNLSYRYAILPNYVSVSLREDGFVLSCDKEIGFKVKIEFLSYMINWVKESSKFFRSKLFLKGLGYKVSVGENKKELKLKLGYSKIRTVLIPTTRIKVKASKTMVTIQGHDSSEVGNFARKVRLLRQPDLYKGKGIWFQNESITLKEIKKK
;
A
#
# COMPACT_ATOMS: atom_id res chain seq x y z
N MET A 1 23.12 -33.50 3.95
CA MET A 1 23.41 -32.16 3.41
C MET A 1 23.07 -31.16 4.51
N GLN A 2 24.10 -30.73 5.26
CA GLN A 2 23.94 -29.77 6.35
C GLN A 2 23.66 -28.42 5.68
N ILE A 3 22.44 -27.92 5.80
CA ILE A 3 22.08 -26.58 5.34
C ILE A 3 22.60 -25.63 6.43
N GLU A 4 23.73 -25.01 6.17
CA GLU A 4 24.28 -23.91 6.96
C GLU A 4 23.26 -22.81 7.15
N ASP A 5 23.40 -22.04 8.23
CA ASP A 5 22.58 -20.86 8.50
C ASP A 5 22.41 -20.02 7.24
N VAL A 6 21.18 -19.87 6.76
CA VAL A 6 20.94 -19.03 5.58
C VAL A 6 21.14 -17.59 6.00
N LYS A 7 22.34 -17.10 5.83
CA LYS A 7 22.68 -15.70 6.01
C LYS A 7 22.35 -14.98 4.70
N ILE A 8 21.40 -14.11 4.70
CA ILE A 8 21.08 -13.27 3.54
C ILE A 8 21.51 -11.86 3.85
N TRP A 9 22.47 -11.42 3.08
CA TRP A 9 22.88 -10.04 3.07
C TRP A 9 21.97 -9.24 2.14
N ILE A 10 21.36 -8.18 2.68
CA ILE A 10 20.53 -7.24 1.93
C ILE A 10 21.33 -5.94 1.85
N PRO A 11 21.91 -5.61 0.68
CA PRO A 11 22.64 -4.36 0.53
C PRO A 11 21.69 -3.19 0.65
N THR A 12 22.02 -2.25 1.49
CA THR A 12 21.38 -0.93 1.52
C THR A 12 22.06 -0.06 0.47
N GLU A 13 21.79 -0.33 -0.81
CA GLU A 13 22.38 0.48 -1.87
C GLU A 13 21.95 1.94 -1.73
N ARG A 14 22.97 2.80 -1.65
CA ARG A 14 22.88 4.26 -1.72
C ARG A 14 22.16 4.95 -0.56
N ASN A 15 22.80 5.08 0.60
CA ASN A 15 22.55 6.13 1.62
C ASN A 15 21.08 6.48 2.00
N PHE A 16 20.11 5.62 1.68
CA PHE A 16 18.69 5.93 1.83
C PHE A 16 17.97 5.14 2.93
N PHE A 17 18.60 4.11 3.47
CA PHE A 17 17.96 3.26 4.47
C PHE A 17 18.86 3.10 5.68
N VAL A 18 18.31 3.44 6.83
CA VAL A 18 18.87 3.08 8.12
C VAL A 18 17.98 1.99 8.69
N CYS A 19 18.57 0.83 8.96
CA CYS A 19 17.90 -0.24 9.67
C CYS A 19 18.32 -0.15 11.14
N GLU A 20 17.37 0.08 12.02
CA GLU A 20 17.59 0.14 13.45
C GLU A 20 16.76 -0.93 14.15
N MET A 21 17.33 -1.54 15.19
CA MET A 21 16.57 -2.43 16.05
C MET A 21 16.02 -1.62 17.23
N LEU A 22 14.70 -1.45 17.25
CA LEU A 22 13.99 -0.76 18.33
C LEU A 22 13.85 -1.65 19.58
N SER A 23 13.77 -2.96 19.34
CA SER A 23 13.75 -3.99 20.37
C SER A 23 14.30 -5.29 19.79
N GLU A 24 14.49 -6.32 20.62
CA GLU A 24 14.94 -7.65 20.17
C GLU A 24 14.15 -8.22 18.98
N ARG A 25 12.91 -7.76 18.77
CA ARG A 25 11.97 -8.28 17.76
C ARG A 25 11.39 -7.22 16.81
N THR A 26 11.81 -5.99 16.92
CA THR A 26 11.25 -4.91 16.08
C THR A 26 12.36 -4.24 15.31
N ALA A 27 12.41 -4.52 14.02
CA ALA A 27 13.28 -3.81 13.09
C ALA A 27 12.55 -2.61 12.49
N VAL A 28 13.24 -1.49 12.40
CA VAL A 28 12.76 -0.27 11.74
C VAL A 28 13.62 0.00 10.52
N LEU A 29 12.99 0.13 9.37
CA LEU A 29 13.61 0.69 8.18
C LEU A 29 13.18 2.15 8.07
N SER A 30 14.11 3.05 8.24
CA SER A 30 13.92 4.46 7.97
C SER A 30 14.54 4.82 6.62
N SER A 31 13.80 5.56 5.82
CA SER A 31 14.28 6.19 4.59
C SER A 31 14.03 7.69 4.67
N ASN A 32 14.65 8.47 3.81
CA ASN A 32 14.39 9.91 3.71
C ASN A 32 12.91 10.26 3.48
N LEU A 33 12.09 9.29 3.11
CA LEU A 33 10.70 9.48 2.72
C LEU A 33 9.69 8.85 3.69
N SER A 34 10.09 7.80 4.39
CA SER A 34 9.21 7.06 5.32
C SER A 34 9.99 6.16 6.26
N TYR A 35 9.36 5.79 7.35
CA TYR A 35 9.81 4.72 8.24
C TYR A 35 8.77 3.60 8.26
N ARG A 36 9.24 2.38 8.36
CA ARG A 36 8.42 1.18 8.45
C ARG A 36 8.92 0.28 9.56
N TYR A 37 7.98 -0.35 10.23
CA TYR A 37 8.26 -1.33 11.28
C TYR A 37 8.03 -2.74 10.74
N ALA A 38 8.93 -3.65 11.05
CA ALA A 38 8.74 -5.08 10.85
C ALA A 38 8.86 -5.78 12.20
N ILE A 39 7.86 -6.59 12.53
CA ILE A 39 7.91 -7.47 13.69
C ILE A 39 8.60 -8.76 13.24
N LEU A 40 9.73 -9.06 13.87
CA LEU A 40 10.51 -10.26 13.56
C LEU A 40 9.94 -11.45 14.33
N PRO A 41 9.73 -12.58 13.67
CA PRO A 41 9.38 -13.81 14.37
C PRO A 41 10.55 -14.29 15.23
N ASN A 42 10.26 -15.13 16.25
CA ASN A 42 11.23 -15.56 17.27
C ASN A 42 12.45 -16.31 16.69
N TYR A 43 12.30 -16.85 15.50
CA TYR A 43 13.29 -17.67 14.81
C TYR A 43 14.18 -16.88 13.84
N VAL A 44 14.04 -15.57 13.81
CA VAL A 44 14.84 -14.71 12.94
C VAL A 44 15.63 -13.74 13.80
N SER A 45 16.93 -13.69 13.58
CA SER A 45 17.81 -12.68 14.13
C SER A 45 18.34 -11.77 13.03
N VAL A 46 18.51 -10.49 13.35
CA VAL A 46 19.01 -9.48 12.44
C VAL A 46 20.33 -8.97 13.00
N SER A 47 21.39 -9.03 12.22
CA SER A 47 22.66 -8.40 12.53
C SER A 47 22.90 -7.24 11.58
N LEU A 48 23.17 -6.06 12.13
CA LEU A 48 23.47 -4.86 11.35
C LEU A 48 24.95 -4.85 10.96
N ARG A 49 25.23 -4.42 9.72
CA ARG A 49 26.57 -4.15 9.21
C ARG A 49 26.60 -2.75 8.60
N GLU A 50 27.77 -2.20 8.38
CA GLU A 50 27.96 -0.86 7.80
C GLU A 50 27.30 -0.71 6.42
N ASP A 51 27.33 -1.77 5.59
CA ASP A 51 26.81 -1.75 4.22
C ASP A 51 25.40 -2.38 4.07
N GLY A 52 24.79 -2.82 5.16
CA GLY A 52 23.50 -3.53 5.07
C GLY A 52 23.14 -4.30 6.33
N PHE A 53 22.23 -5.21 6.22
CA PHE A 53 21.86 -6.09 7.31
C PHE A 53 21.83 -7.55 6.88
N VAL A 54 22.17 -8.43 7.80
CA VAL A 54 22.16 -9.87 7.62
C VAL A 54 21.02 -10.46 8.42
N LEU A 55 20.17 -11.22 7.73
CA LEU A 55 19.12 -12.03 8.35
C LEU A 55 19.65 -13.45 8.55
N SER A 56 19.59 -13.94 9.77
CA SER A 56 19.88 -15.32 10.10
C SER A 56 18.63 -15.99 10.69
N CYS A 57 18.37 -17.22 10.26
CA CYS A 57 17.22 -18.00 10.72
C CYS A 57 17.71 -19.28 11.42
N ASP A 58 17.00 -19.69 12.48
CA ASP A 58 17.31 -20.93 13.20
C ASP A 58 17.26 -22.16 12.29
N LYS A 59 18.12 -23.14 12.58
CA LYS A 59 18.29 -24.36 11.77
C LYS A 59 17.06 -25.24 11.72
N GLU A 60 16.26 -25.24 12.78
CA GLU A 60 15.13 -26.15 12.97
C GLU A 60 13.88 -25.79 12.14
N ILE A 61 13.85 -24.59 11.53
CA ILE A 61 12.68 -24.13 10.81
C ILE A 61 12.69 -24.61 9.37
N GLY A 62 11.51 -25.04 8.93
CA GLY A 62 11.32 -25.57 7.59
C GLY A 62 11.74 -24.57 6.49
N PHE A 63 12.42 -25.08 5.47
CA PHE A 63 12.95 -24.31 4.34
C PHE A 63 11.92 -23.38 3.68
N LYS A 64 10.66 -23.83 3.60
CA LYS A 64 9.57 -23.06 3.01
C LYS A 64 9.28 -21.76 3.77
N VAL A 65 9.25 -21.84 5.11
CA VAL A 65 8.99 -20.65 5.96
C VAL A 65 10.13 -19.64 5.86
N LYS A 66 11.37 -20.14 5.76
CA LYS A 66 12.54 -19.29 5.53
C LYS A 66 12.41 -18.49 4.23
N ILE A 67 12.04 -19.13 3.13
CA ILE A 67 11.86 -18.47 1.83
C ILE A 67 10.73 -17.45 1.85
N GLU A 68 9.60 -17.77 2.46
CA GLU A 68 8.47 -16.84 2.56
C GLU A 68 8.86 -15.57 3.32
N PHE A 69 9.53 -15.72 4.45
CA PHE A 69 9.99 -14.58 5.24
C PHE A 69 11.02 -13.73 4.49
N LEU A 70 11.97 -14.38 3.80
CA LEU A 70 12.97 -13.69 3.00
C LEU A 70 12.34 -12.90 1.86
N SER A 71 11.39 -13.48 1.17
CA SER A 71 10.64 -12.80 0.11
C SER A 71 9.88 -11.59 0.65
N TYR A 72 9.29 -11.72 1.84
CA TYR A 72 8.64 -10.61 2.54
C TYR A 72 9.61 -9.47 2.82
N MET A 73 10.79 -9.78 3.39
CA MET A 73 11.80 -8.76 3.73
C MET A 73 12.40 -8.07 2.49
N ILE A 74 12.68 -8.83 1.43
CA ILE A 74 13.17 -8.25 0.17
C ILE A 74 12.12 -7.30 -0.43
N ASN A 75 10.86 -7.70 -0.44
CA ASN A 75 9.79 -6.84 -0.92
C ASN A 75 9.62 -5.60 -0.04
N TRP A 76 9.72 -5.76 1.27
CA TRP A 76 9.65 -4.66 2.23
C TRP A 76 10.73 -3.60 1.96
N VAL A 77 11.98 -4.01 1.71
CA VAL A 77 13.07 -3.08 1.33
C VAL A 77 12.80 -2.43 -0.03
N LYS A 78 12.40 -3.22 -1.04
CA LYS A 78 12.09 -2.69 -2.38
C LYS A 78 10.92 -1.70 -2.37
N GLU A 79 9.92 -1.94 -1.56
CA GLU A 79 8.74 -1.09 -1.44
C GLU A 79 9.03 0.22 -0.70
N SER A 80 9.94 0.21 0.27
CA SER A 80 10.28 1.41 1.04
C SER A 80 10.93 2.51 0.21
N SER A 81 11.50 2.17 -0.96
CA SER A 81 12.12 3.12 -1.90
C SER A 81 11.14 3.70 -2.93
N LYS A 82 9.90 3.23 -2.99
CA LYS A 82 8.95 3.58 -4.05
C LYS A 82 7.71 4.29 -3.50
N PHE A 83 7.17 5.20 -4.31
CA PHE A 83 5.83 5.74 -4.09
C PHE A 83 4.80 4.94 -4.89
N PHE A 84 3.84 4.40 -4.18
CA PHE A 84 2.69 3.77 -4.80
C PHE A 84 1.62 4.81 -5.16
N ARG A 85 0.99 4.62 -6.30
CA ARG A 85 -0.04 5.52 -6.79
C ARG A 85 -1.24 4.72 -7.29
N SER A 86 -2.42 5.06 -6.79
CA SER A 86 -3.69 4.57 -7.28
C SER A 86 -4.53 5.74 -7.81
N LYS A 87 -5.12 5.58 -8.98
CA LYS A 87 -6.02 6.56 -9.57
C LYS A 87 -7.42 5.99 -9.68
N LEU A 88 -8.40 6.77 -9.24
CA LEU A 88 -9.81 6.46 -9.31
C LEU A 88 -10.52 7.49 -10.19
N PHE A 89 -11.40 7.02 -11.04
CA PHE A 89 -12.22 7.84 -11.93
C PHE A 89 -13.69 7.75 -11.53
N LEU A 90 -14.33 8.91 -11.41
CA LEU A 90 -15.75 9.02 -11.13
C LEU A 90 -16.52 9.15 -12.45
N LYS A 91 -17.25 8.13 -12.84
CA LYS A 91 -18.11 8.14 -14.03
C LYS A 91 -19.58 8.32 -13.62
N GLY A 92 -20.17 9.43 -14.02
CA GLY A 92 -21.60 9.74 -13.74
C GLY A 92 -21.89 11.22 -13.87
N LEU A 93 -23.10 11.54 -14.32
CA LEU A 93 -23.56 12.94 -14.40
C LEU A 93 -23.63 13.57 -13.01
N GLY A 94 -23.03 14.74 -12.85
CA GLY A 94 -23.00 15.47 -11.59
C GLY A 94 -22.10 14.89 -10.50
N TYR A 95 -21.30 13.85 -10.81
CA TYR A 95 -20.31 13.33 -9.86
C TYR A 95 -19.15 14.31 -9.74
N LYS A 96 -18.80 14.64 -8.51
CA LYS A 96 -17.69 15.54 -8.19
C LYS A 96 -16.96 15.04 -6.96
N VAL A 97 -15.67 15.34 -6.91
CA VAL A 97 -14.83 15.08 -5.75
C VAL A 97 -14.03 16.32 -5.40
N SER A 98 -13.87 16.57 -4.11
CA SER A 98 -13.03 17.64 -3.58
C SER A 98 -12.34 17.17 -2.31
N VAL A 99 -11.16 17.70 -2.07
CA VAL A 99 -10.46 17.53 -0.77
C VAL A 99 -10.87 18.69 0.11
N GLY A 100 -11.20 18.42 1.36
CA GLY A 100 -11.51 19.46 2.34
C GLY A 100 -10.32 20.40 2.58
N GLU A 101 -10.57 21.59 3.07
CA GLU A 101 -9.57 22.65 3.31
C GLU A 101 -8.39 22.15 4.17
N ASN A 102 -8.67 21.39 5.20
CA ASN A 102 -7.66 20.81 6.09
C ASN A 102 -6.93 19.58 5.50
N LYS A 103 -7.20 19.21 4.24
CA LYS A 103 -6.67 18.01 3.58
C LYS A 103 -6.90 16.69 4.33
N LYS A 104 -7.73 16.70 5.37
CA LYS A 104 -8.05 15.51 6.19
C LYS A 104 -9.28 14.76 5.70
N GLU A 105 -10.07 15.36 4.82
CA GLU A 105 -11.33 14.81 4.37
C GLU A 105 -11.42 14.81 2.84
N LEU A 106 -11.94 13.72 2.31
CA LEU A 106 -12.31 13.58 0.90
C LEU A 106 -13.84 13.64 0.81
N LYS A 107 -14.38 14.67 0.17
CA LYS A 107 -15.80 14.89 -0.04
C LYS A 107 -16.20 14.44 -1.44
N LEU A 108 -17.16 13.52 -1.54
CA LEU A 108 -17.62 12.94 -2.80
C LEU A 108 -19.11 13.15 -2.99
N LYS A 109 -19.48 13.82 -4.10
CA LYS A 109 -20.85 13.90 -4.58
C LYS A 109 -21.06 12.80 -5.61
N LEU A 110 -21.82 11.77 -5.25
CA LEU A 110 -21.97 10.54 -6.03
C LEU A 110 -23.41 10.26 -6.47
N GLY A 111 -24.24 11.31 -6.57
CA GLY A 111 -25.66 11.18 -6.90
C GLY A 111 -26.54 10.69 -5.76
N TYR A 112 -26.05 10.71 -4.54
CA TYR A 112 -26.84 10.57 -3.32
C TYR A 112 -27.31 11.96 -2.84
N SER A 113 -28.39 12.01 -2.07
CA SER A 113 -28.90 13.27 -1.45
C SER A 113 -27.85 13.88 -0.52
N LYS A 114 -27.09 13.08 0.21
CA LYS A 114 -26.02 13.53 1.11
C LYS A 114 -24.63 13.33 0.47
N ILE A 115 -23.74 14.31 0.67
CA ILE A 115 -22.33 14.19 0.28
C ILE A 115 -21.68 13.13 1.18
N ARG A 116 -20.93 12.20 0.56
CA ARG A 116 -20.16 11.19 1.30
C ARG A 116 -18.79 11.75 1.65
N THR A 117 -18.43 11.65 2.92
CA THR A 117 -17.12 12.12 3.41
C THR A 117 -16.31 10.93 3.89
N VAL A 118 -15.03 10.88 3.52
CA VAL A 118 -14.07 9.86 3.96
C VAL A 118 -12.87 10.57 4.59
N LEU A 119 -12.50 10.17 5.79
CA LEU A 119 -11.28 10.67 6.45
C LEU A 119 -10.04 10.10 5.75
N ILE A 120 -9.09 10.98 5.47
CA ILE A 120 -7.81 10.67 4.84
C ILE A 120 -6.79 10.44 5.96
N PRO A 121 -6.09 9.31 6.03
CA PRO A 121 -4.97 9.10 6.95
C PRO A 121 -3.75 9.92 6.49
N THR A 122 -3.75 11.21 6.80
CA THR A 122 -2.82 12.22 6.26
C THR A 122 -1.35 11.97 6.58
N THR A 123 -1.07 11.18 7.61
CA THR A 123 0.31 10.83 8.01
C THR A 123 0.99 9.89 7.01
N ARG A 124 0.22 9.07 6.30
CA ARG A 124 0.75 7.99 5.45
C ARG A 124 0.34 8.09 3.99
N ILE A 125 -0.78 8.79 3.71
CA ILE A 125 -1.36 8.88 2.37
C ILE A 125 -1.56 10.35 1.99
N LYS A 126 -1.14 10.69 0.78
CA LYS A 126 -1.42 11.98 0.14
C LYS A 126 -2.51 11.78 -0.91
N VAL A 127 -3.56 12.61 -0.85
CA VAL A 127 -4.68 12.56 -1.80
C VAL A 127 -4.76 13.86 -2.58
N LYS A 128 -4.80 13.75 -3.90
CA LYS A 128 -5.08 14.84 -4.82
C LYS A 128 -6.40 14.57 -5.53
N ALA A 129 -7.31 15.53 -5.54
CA ALA A 129 -8.58 15.44 -6.24
C ALA A 129 -8.65 16.45 -7.38
N SER A 130 -9.12 16.02 -8.53
CA SER A 130 -9.60 16.83 -9.62
C SER A 130 -11.09 16.56 -9.80
N LYS A 131 -11.83 17.36 -10.54
CA LYS A 131 -13.31 17.29 -10.62
C LYS A 131 -13.89 15.86 -10.61
N THR A 132 -13.30 14.95 -11.37
CA THR A 132 -13.79 13.57 -11.55
C THR A 132 -12.72 12.51 -11.32
N MET A 133 -11.54 12.88 -10.84
CA MET A 133 -10.41 11.98 -10.63
C MET A 133 -9.83 12.15 -9.23
N VAL A 134 -9.53 11.04 -8.57
CA VAL A 134 -8.82 11.00 -7.29
C VAL A 134 -7.50 10.28 -7.50
N THR A 135 -6.41 10.91 -7.14
CA THR A 135 -5.08 10.30 -7.11
C THR A 135 -4.64 10.13 -5.66
N ILE A 136 -4.40 8.90 -5.29
CA ILE A 136 -3.98 8.48 -3.96
C ILE A 136 -2.51 8.07 -4.07
N GLN A 137 -1.66 8.59 -3.20
CA GLN A 137 -0.22 8.31 -3.18
C GLN A 137 0.22 8.00 -1.75
N GLY A 138 1.10 7.04 -1.60
CA GLY A 138 1.69 6.66 -0.31
C GLY A 138 2.90 5.77 -0.49
N HIS A 139 3.59 5.50 0.60
CA HIS A 139 4.77 4.63 0.62
C HIS A 139 4.38 3.16 0.79
N ASP A 140 3.22 2.88 1.38
CA ASP A 140 2.72 1.55 1.58
C ASP A 140 1.67 1.18 0.53
N SER A 141 1.95 0.13 -0.26
CA SER A 141 1.05 -0.38 -1.28
C SER A 141 -0.29 -0.84 -0.69
N SER A 142 -0.23 -1.51 0.47
CA SER A 142 -1.41 -2.03 1.15
C SER A 142 -2.32 -0.91 1.65
N GLU A 143 -1.76 0.14 2.25
CA GLU A 143 -2.54 1.28 2.74
C GLU A 143 -3.17 2.06 1.59
N VAL A 144 -2.40 2.31 0.51
CA VAL A 144 -2.91 2.97 -0.70
C VAL A 144 -4.02 2.15 -1.34
N GLY A 145 -3.85 0.82 -1.45
CA GLY A 145 -4.85 -0.10 -1.97
C GLY A 145 -6.11 -0.16 -1.13
N ASN A 146 -5.97 -0.29 0.18
CA ASN A 146 -7.08 -0.35 1.13
C ASN A 146 -7.88 0.96 1.12
N PHE A 147 -7.22 2.11 1.10
CA PHE A 147 -7.90 3.40 1.02
C PHE A 147 -8.60 3.57 -0.32
N ALA A 148 -7.96 3.21 -1.43
CA ALA A 148 -8.59 3.26 -2.76
C ALA A 148 -9.82 2.34 -2.83
N ARG A 149 -9.74 1.12 -2.28
CA ARG A 149 -10.88 0.20 -2.17
C ARG A 149 -12.01 0.78 -1.32
N LYS A 150 -11.69 1.39 -0.17
CA LYS A 150 -12.67 2.05 0.69
C LYS A 150 -13.43 3.15 -0.06
N VAL A 151 -12.73 3.97 -0.83
CA VAL A 151 -13.35 5.02 -1.67
C VAL A 151 -14.22 4.40 -2.76
N ARG A 152 -13.75 3.35 -3.45
CA ARG A 152 -14.51 2.66 -4.50
C ARG A 152 -15.81 2.03 -3.98
N LEU A 153 -15.80 1.47 -2.76
CA LEU A 153 -16.97 0.86 -2.14
C LEU A 153 -18.11 1.85 -1.85
N LEU A 154 -17.86 3.16 -1.81
CA LEU A 154 -18.90 4.16 -1.64
C LEU A 154 -19.92 4.16 -2.79
N ARG A 155 -19.48 3.88 -4.01
CA ARG A 155 -20.32 3.65 -5.18
C ARG A 155 -19.58 2.80 -6.20
N GLN A 156 -19.83 1.50 -6.16
CA GLN A 156 -19.27 0.56 -7.12
C GLN A 156 -19.82 0.85 -8.53
N PRO A 157 -19.07 0.49 -9.59
CA PRO A 157 -19.54 0.61 -10.96
C PRO A 157 -20.79 -0.22 -11.19
N ASP A 158 -21.81 0.42 -11.77
CA ASP A 158 -23.01 -0.25 -12.19
C ASP A 158 -22.76 -1.05 -13.48
N LEU A 159 -23.21 -2.29 -13.51
CA LEU A 159 -23.02 -3.19 -14.64
C LEU A 159 -23.84 -2.83 -15.89
N TYR A 160 -24.89 -2.01 -15.75
CA TYR A 160 -25.75 -1.62 -16.86
C TYR A 160 -25.39 -0.26 -17.44
N LYS A 161 -25.22 0.76 -16.61
CA LYS A 161 -24.95 2.14 -17.04
C LYS A 161 -23.50 2.55 -16.88
N GLY A 162 -22.66 1.74 -16.21
CA GLY A 162 -21.26 2.03 -15.94
C GLY A 162 -21.02 3.21 -15.00
N LYS A 163 -22.06 3.71 -14.29
CA LYS A 163 -21.93 4.81 -13.31
C LYS A 163 -21.29 4.29 -12.04
N GLY A 164 -20.31 5.00 -11.50
CA GLY A 164 -19.63 4.59 -10.27
C GLY A 164 -18.19 5.08 -10.22
N ILE A 165 -17.43 4.53 -9.28
CA ILE A 165 -16.01 4.82 -9.08
C ILE A 165 -15.20 3.65 -9.65
N TRP A 166 -14.31 3.94 -10.58
CA TRP A 166 -13.52 2.98 -11.34
C TRP A 166 -12.05 3.11 -10.98
N PHE A 167 -11.33 1.99 -10.95
CA PHE A 167 -9.87 2.02 -10.99
C PHE A 167 -9.38 2.39 -12.40
N GLN A 168 -8.16 2.92 -12.50
CA GLN A 168 -7.57 3.33 -13.78
C GLN A 168 -7.53 2.21 -14.82
N ASN A 169 -7.21 0.99 -14.39
CA ASN A 169 -7.03 -0.17 -15.29
C ASN A 169 -8.19 -1.16 -15.20
N GLU A 170 -9.35 -0.72 -14.68
CA GLU A 170 -10.52 -1.57 -14.56
C GLU A 170 -11.36 -1.50 -15.84
N SER A 171 -11.64 -2.66 -16.42
CA SER A 171 -12.60 -2.83 -17.51
C SER A 171 -13.74 -3.74 -17.02
N ILE A 172 -14.97 -3.28 -17.18
CA ILE A 172 -16.16 -4.04 -16.82
C ILE A 172 -17.00 -4.19 -18.08
N THR A 173 -17.36 -5.42 -18.43
CA THR A 173 -18.30 -5.70 -19.50
C THR A 173 -19.70 -5.26 -19.07
N LEU A 174 -20.26 -4.28 -19.76
CA LEU A 174 -21.62 -3.80 -19.49
C LEU A 174 -22.62 -4.80 -20.02
N LYS A 175 -23.65 -5.07 -19.22
CA LYS A 175 -24.77 -5.92 -19.62
C LYS A 175 -25.75 -5.13 -20.49
N GLU A 176 -26.20 -5.74 -21.59
CA GLU A 176 -27.21 -5.16 -22.44
C GLU A 176 -28.59 -5.20 -21.75
N ILE A 177 -29.32 -4.10 -21.84
CA ILE A 177 -30.71 -4.04 -21.36
C ILE A 177 -31.56 -4.57 -22.51
N LYS A 178 -32.18 -5.74 -22.34
CA LYS A 178 -33.20 -6.21 -23.27
C LYS A 178 -34.35 -5.20 -23.24
N LYS A 179 -34.51 -4.44 -24.30
CA LYS A 179 -35.74 -3.65 -24.53
C LYS A 179 -36.88 -4.64 -24.78
N LYS A 180 -37.89 -4.61 -23.95
CA LYS A 180 -39.19 -5.22 -24.27
C LYS A 180 -39.85 -4.45 -25.40
#